data_aeb59ecec5dd66e8a937cca7b75c7dfb
#
_entry.id   aeb59ecec5dd66e8a937cca7b75c7dfb
#
_cell.length_a   1.000
_cell.length_b   1.000
_cell.length_c   1.000
_cell.angle_alpha   90.00
_cell.angle_beta   90.00
_cell.angle_gamma   90.00
#
_symmetry.space_group_name_H-M   'P 1'
#
loop_
_entity.id
_entity.type
_entity.pdbx_description
1 polymer ?
#
loop_
_entity_poly.entity_id
_entity_poly.type
_entity_poly.pdbx_seq_one_letter_code
_entity_poly.pdbx_strand_id
1 'polypeptide(L)'
;MSEKRHWWPYLALLLVIVGCGLLRAQDQSQGANQAPAKGSGTYKPKFPGDPARSESEAAALGYMRVVLRAEHTFKQRHVKYTTSLAQLAGTGSFTKRMAMSMEQGDYTVGFRAHKARNKDEEGFVLTMTPKQMDADHRSFYAEEDGVIRGDDQKAADADSPKVR
;
A
#
# COMPACT_ATOMS: atom_id res chain seq x y z
N MET A 1 -28.37 -56.20 17.81
CA MET A 1 -29.17 -55.79 18.96
C MET A 1 -29.33 -54.28 18.78
N SER A 2 -30.45 -53.85 18.15
CA SER A 2 -31.73 -53.50 18.75
C SER A 2 -31.58 -52.29 19.66
N GLU A 3 -32.21 -51.15 19.45
CA GLU A 3 -33.60 -50.75 19.12
C GLU A 3 -33.58 -49.25 18.79
N LYS A 4 -34.11 -48.70 17.73
CA LYS A 4 -35.52 -48.35 17.45
C LYS A 4 -36.25 -47.70 18.64
N ARG A 5 -36.67 -46.43 18.46
CA ARG A 5 -38.04 -45.88 18.69
C ARG A 5 -37.99 -44.38 18.46
N HIS A 6 -38.64 -43.90 17.43
CA HIS A 6 -40.06 -43.51 17.30
C HIS A 6 -40.51 -42.55 18.41
N TRP A 7 -41.04 -41.35 18.00
CA TRP A 7 -42.45 -40.92 18.00
C TRP A 7 -42.54 -39.45 17.67
N TRP A 8 -43.06 -39.06 16.65
CA TRP A 8 -44.28 -38.51 16.12
C TRP A 8 -45.38 -38.23 17.21
N PRO A 9 -46.42 -37.41 16.93
CA PRO A 9 -46.58 -36.02 16.40
C PRO A 9 -47.53 -35.20 17.30
N TYR A 10 -47.68 -33.92 17.05
CA TYR A 10 -48.91 -33.12 17.30
C TYR A 10 -48.78 -31.88 16.42
N LEU A 11 -49.39 -31.80 15.29
CA LEU A 11 -50.78 -31.42 14.93
C LEU A 11 -51.28 -30.15 15.60
N ALA A 12 -51.32 -29.12 14.75
CA ALA A 12 -52.35 -28.10 14.56
C ALA A 12 -52.70 -27.17 15.75
N LEU A 13 -52.44 -25.90 15.51
CA LEU A 13 -53.48 -24.92 15.77
C LEU A 13 -53.34 -23.72 14.83
N LEU A 14 -54.30 -23.59 13.93
CA LEU A 14 -54.62 -22.43 13.14
C LEU A 14 -54.98 -21.25 14.03
N LEU A 15 -54.35 -20.10 13.84
CA LEU A 15 -54.96 -18.81 14.23
C LEU A 15 -54.69 -17.79 13.14
N VAL A 16 -55.72 -17.63 12.34
CA VAL A 16 -55.86 -16.51 11.40
C VAL A 16 -56.10 -15.26 12.23
N ILE A 17 -55.15 -14.33 12.15
CA ILE A 17 -55.43 -12.93 12.51
C ILE A 17 -55.19 -12.08 11.28
N VAL A 18 -56.29 -11.73 10.63
CA VAL A 18 -56.37 -10.65 9.68
C VAL A 18 -56.18 -9.35 10.45
N GLY A 19 -55.07 -8.70 10.22
CA GLY A 19 -54.74 -7.37 10.73
C GLY A 19 -54.24 -6.50 9.60
N CYS A 20 -55.14 -5.76 9.02
CA CYS A 20 -54.88 -4.68 8.06
C CYS A 20 -53.99 -3.62 8.74
N GLY A 21 -52.83 -3.30 8.17
CA GLY A 21 -51.98 -2.26 8.75
C GLY A 21 -50.79 -1.92 7.85
N LEU A 22 -51.01 -0.96 6.94
CA LEU A 22 -50.02 0.02 6.46
C LEU A 22 -48.66 -0.49 5.93
N LEU A 23 -48.63 -0.56 4.60
CA LEU A 23 -47.41 -0.44 3.82
C LEU A 23 -46.55 0.72 4.33
N ARG A 24 -45.46 0.41 5.04
CA ARG A 24 -44.28 1.25 5.11
C ARG A 24 -43.23 0.55 4.30
N ALA A 25 -43.06 1.00 3.07
CA ALA A 25 -41.85 0.78 2.33
C ALA A 25 -40.67 1.35 3.14
N GLN A 26 -40.00 0.51 3.91
CA GLN A 26 -38.66 0.82 4.39
C GLN A 26 -37.74 0.51 3.24
N ASP A 27 -37.45 1.55 2.48
CA ASP A 27 -36.27 1.66 1.65
C ASP A 27 -35.04 1.48 2.55
N GLN A 28 -34.63 0.23 2.76
CA GLN A 28 -33.35 -0.08 3.30
C GLN A 28 -32.32 0.14 2.19
N SER A 29 -32.00 1.40 1.96
CA SER A 29 -30.73 1.79 1.41
C SER A 29 -29.66 1.17 2.31
N GLN A 30 -29.18 0.00 1.91
CA GLN A 30 -27.92 -0.53 2.39
C GLN A 30 -26.85 0.50 2.02
N GLY A 31 -26.62 1.41 2.94
CA GLY A 31 -25.47 2.24 2.97
C GLY A 31 -24.26 1.32 3.02
N ALA A 32 -23.75 0.95 1.86
CA ALA A 32 -22.41 0.48 1.75
C ALA A 32 -21.55 1.49 2.51
N ASN A 33 -20.94 1.05 3.60
CA ASN A 33 -19.84 1.74 4.27
C ASN A 33 -18.67 1.79 3.28
N GLN A 34 -18.83 2.60 2.23
CA GLN A 34 -17.71 3.13 1.51
C GLN A 34 -17.05 4.08 2.51
N ALA A 35 -15.92 3.64 3.05
CA ALA A 35 -14.98 4.55 3.66
C ALA A 35 -14.89 5.76 2.71
N PRO A 36 -15.01 7.01 3.21
CA PRO A 36 -14.96 8.15 2.34
C PRO A 36 -13.69 8.03 1.52
N ALA A 37 -13.83 7.89 0.20
CA ALA A 37 -12.73 8.12 -0.71
C ALA A 37 -12.18 9.47 -0.29
N LYS A 38 -10.96 9.49 0.26
CA LYS A 38 -10.27 10.71 0.63
C LYS A 38 -10.25 11.53 -0.64
N GLY A 39 -11.17 12.49 -0.69
CA GLY A 39 -11.37 13.31 -1.85
C GLY A 39 -10.06 13.90 -2.30
N SER A 40 -9.90 14.03 -3.59
CA SER A 40 -8.87 14.81 -4.25
C SER A 40 -8.99 16.29 -3.81
N GLY A 41 -8.70 16.54 -2.53
CA GLY A 41 -8.35 17.88 -2.08
C GLY A 41 -7.09 18.22 -2.86
N THR A 42 -7.12 19.34 -3.59
CA THR A 42 -5.98 19.81 -4.35
C THR A 42 -4.74 19.72 -3.47
N TYR A 43 -3.82 18.80 -3.80
CA TYR A 43 -2.58 18.62 -3.05
C TYR A 43 -1.83 19.96 -3.02
N LYS A 44 -1.42 20.37 -1.85
CA LYS A 44 -0.62 21.58 -1.70
C LYS A 44 0.87 21.18 -1.60
N PRO A 45 1.70 21.53 -2.61
CA PRO A 45 3.12 21.22 -2.59
C PRO A 45 3.79 21.68 -1.28
N LYS A 46 4.62 20.83 -0.70
CA LYS A 46 5.30 21.09 0.59
C LYS A 46 6.48 22.05 0.42
N PHE A 47 7.02 22.15 -0.78
CA PHE A 47 8.13 23.03 -1.13
C PHE A 47 8.09 23.37 -2.63
N PRO A 48 8.76 24.44 -3.09
CA PRO A 48 8.86 24.77 -4.52
C PRO A 48 9.49 23.61 -5.29
N GLY A 49 8.84 23.16 -6.38
CA GLY A 49 9.31 22.03 -7.18
C GLY A 49 9.01 20.64 -6.58
N ASP A 50 8.08 20.57 -5.63
CA ASP A 50 7.62 19.26 -5.11
C ASP A 50 6.93 18.47 -6.24
N PRO A 51 7.48 17.30 -6.63
CA PRO A 51 6.94 16.53 -7.74
C PRO A 51 5.72 15.68 -7.36
N ALA A 52 5.32 15.66 -6.09
CA ALA A 52 4.18 14.89 -5.63
C ALA A 52 2.85 15.46 -6.16
N ARG A 53 1.91 14.59 -6.47
CA ARG A 53 0.55 14.93 -6.91
C ARG A 53 -0.47 14.81 -5.77
N SER A 54 -0.12 14.05 -4.73
CA SER A 54 -0.96 13.82 -3.55
C SER A 54 -0.13 13.72 -2.27
N GLU A 55 -0.81 13.78 -1.12
CA GLU A 55 -0.16 13.55 0.18
C GLU A 55 0.44 12.13 0.28
N SER A 56 -0.23 11.14 -0.32
CA SER A 56 0.27 9.75 -0.40
C SER A 56 1.55 9.67 -1.23
N GLU A 57 1.60 10.32 -2.40
CA GLU A 57 2.84 10.40 -3.20
C GLU A 57 3.95 11.12 -2.45
N ALA A 58 3.64 12.24 -1.80
CA ALA A 58 4.62 12.98 -1.01
C ALA A 58 5.23 12.12 0.11
N ALA A 59 4.40 11.31 0.78
CA ALA A 59 4.86 10.38 1.80
C ALA A 59 5.73 9.26 1.20
N ALA A 60 5.31 8.67 0.06
CA ALA A 60 6.07 7.63 -0.65
C ALA A 60 7.43 8.15 -1.12
N LEU A 61 7.48 9.31 -1.77
CA LEU A 61 8.73 9.95 -2.20
C LEU A 61 9.63 10.32 -1.00
N GLY A 62 9.04 10.77 0.09
CA GLY A 62 9.75 11.03 1.34
C GLY A 62 10.40 9.77 1.90
N TYR A 63 9.67 8.66 1.93
CA TYR A 63 10.19 7.35 2.34
C TYR A 63 11.35 6.91 1.44
N MET A 64 11.19 6.95 0.12
CA MET A 64 12.26 6.59 -0.82
C MET A 64 13.53 7.39 -0.60
N ARG A 65 13.42 8.73 -0.46
CA ARG A 65 14.58 9.59 -0.18
C ARG A 65 15.29 9.22 1.11
N VAL A 66 14.56 8.81 2.14
CA VAL A 66 15.14 8.36 3.42
C VAL A 66 15.89 7.04 3.23
N VAL A 67 15.31 6.07 2.50
CA VAL A 67 15.98 4.78 2.20
C VAL A 67 17.23 5.01 1.36
N LEU A 68 17.16 5.78 0.28
CA LEU A 68 18.32 6.07 -0.59
C LEU A 68 19.47 6.72 0.19
N ARG A 69 19.16 7.65 1.08
CA ARG A 69 20.16 8.28 1.95
C ARG A 69 20.75 7.29 2.94
N ALA A 70 19.95 6.40 3.52
CA ALA A 70 20.41 5.37 4.43
C ALA A 70 21.31 4.36 3.71
N GLU A 71 20.94 3.92 2.49
CA GLU A 71 21.78 3.04 1.66
C GLU A 71 23.12 3.69 1.31
N HIS A 72 23.11 4.95 0.90
CA HIS A 72 24.34 5.69 0.65
C HIS A 72 25.25 5.73 1.90
N THR A 73 24.68 6.04 3.06
CA THR A 73 25.43 6.07 4.34
C THR A 73 25.94 4.67 4.72
N PHE A 74 25.13 3.63 4.51
CA PHE A 74 25.53 2.25 4.77
C PHE A 74 26.71 1.82 3.87
N LYS A 75 26.59 2.09 2.56
CA LYS A 75 27.67 1.80 1.58
C LYS A 75 28.98 2.49 1.93
N GLN A 76 28.94 3.74 2.38
CA GLN A 76 30.15 4.45 2.83
C GLN A 76 30.86 3.75 3.99
N ARG A 77 30.13 3.09 4.89
CA ARG A 77 30.69 2.41 6.07
C ARG A 77 31.08 0.96 5.79
N HIS A 78 30.36 0.28 4.89
CA HIS A 78 30.48 -1.17 4.68
C HIS A 78 30.98 -1.56 3.29
N VAL A 79 31.23 -0.58 2.40
CA VAL A 79 31.69 -0.74 1.00
C VAL A 79 30.68 -1.49 0.12
N LYS A 80 29.52 -1.88 0.63
CA LYS A 80 28.46 -2.59 -0.07
C LYS A 80 27.07 -2.05 0.31
N TYR A 81 26.07 -2.29 -0.54
CA TYR A 81 24.67 -2.02 -0.20
C TYR A 81 24.09 -3.10 0.71
N THR A 82 22.93 -2.81 1.30
CA THR A 82 22.25 -3.80 2.15
C THR A 82 21.53 -4.85 1.31
N THR A 83 21.26 -5.99 1.92
CA THR A 83 20.44 -7.05 1.30
C THR A 83 18.99 -7.01 1.78
N SER A 84 18.68 -6.16 2.76
CA SER A 84 17.33 -5.99 3.30
C SER A 84 17.18 -4.64 4.01
N LEU A 85 15.97 -4.10 4.03
CA LEU A 85 15.65 -2.87 4.77
C LEU A 85 15.95 -2.98 6.27
N ALA A 86 15.88 -4.19 6.84
CA ALA A 86 16.18 -4.42 8.25
C ALA A 86 17.62 -4.02 8.63
N GLN A 87 18.57 -4.20 7.69
CA GLN A 87 19.98 -3.82 7.92
C GLN A 87 20.19 -2.31 7.95
N LEU A 88 19.29 -1.53 7.36
CA LEU A 88 19.33 -0.07 7.41
C LEU A 88 18.82 0.51 8.73
N ALA A 89 18.15 -0.29 9.56
CA ALA A 89 17.54 0.20 10.78
C ALA A 89 18.57 0.88 11.70
N GLY A 90 18.32 2.15 12.03
CA GLY A 90 19.26 2.98 12.81
C GLY A 90 20.31 3.71 11.97
N THR A 91 20.29 3.59 10.65
CA THR A 91 21.18 4.34 9.75
C THR A 91 20.52 5.67 9.38
N GLY A 92 21.13 6.76 9.82
CA GLY A 92 20.58 8.11 9.60
C GLY A 92 19.17 8.25 10.18
N SER A 93 18.23 8.69 9.33
CA SER A 93 16.81 8.87 9.70
C SER A 93 15.97 7.62 9.48
N PHE A 94 16.55 6.49 9.02
CA PHE A 94 15.79 5.27 8.75
C PHE A 94 15.61 4.46 10.04
N THR A 95 14.38 4.45 10.53
CA THR A 95 14.03 3.84 11.81
C THR A 95 13.72 2.35 11.68
N LYS A 96 13.83 1.61 12.81
CA LYS A 96 13.40 0.22 12.88
C LYS A 96 11.93 0.02 12.47
N ARG A 97 11.06 0.96 12.83
CA ARG A 97 9.64 0.92 12.42
C ARG A 97 9.48 1.00 10.91
N MET A 98 10.23 1.87 10.23
CA MET A 98 10.22 1.97 8.78
C MET A 98 10.72 0.69 8.11
N ALA A 99 11.72 0.03 8.68
CA ALA A 99 12.28 -1.21 8.17
C ALA A 99 11.31 -2.40 8.26
N MET A 100 10.40 -2.39 9.22
CA MET A 100 9.44 -3.48 9.47
C MET A 100 8.11 -3.30 8.71
N SER A 101 7.84 -2.10 8.19
CA SER A 101 6.60 -1.82 7.48
C SER A 101 6.80 -2.00 5.98
N MET A 102 6.11 -2.96 5.39
CA MET A 102 6.03 -3.14 3.94
C MET A 102 4.96 -2.25 3.30
N GLU A 103 4.31 -1.41 4.08
CA GLU A 103 3.29 -0.47 3.62
C GLU A 103 3.59 0.95 4.12
N GLN A 104 3.40 1.92 3.25
CA GLN A 104 3.51 3.34 3.55
C GLN A 104 2.28 4.06 3.00
N GLY A 105 1.24 4.21 3.85
CA GLY A 105 -0.04 4.75 3.42
C GLY A 105 -0.69 3.88 2.35
N ASP A 106 -0.91 4.46 1.18
CA ASP A 106 -1.53 3.78 0.04
C ASP A 106 -0.53 3.02 -0.84
N TYR A 107 0.73 2.89 -0.39
CA TYR A 107 1.81 2.24 -1.14
C TYR A 107 2.31 0.97 -0.47
N THR A 108 2.62 -0.02 -1.29
CA THR A 108 3.39 -1.21 -0.91
C THR A 108 4.86 -0.97 -1.24
N VAL A 109 5.73 -1.26 -0.26
CA VAL A 109 7.18 -1.15 -0.38
C VAL A 109 7.76 -2.47 -0.89
N GLY A 110 8.52 -2.43 -1.98
CA GLY A 110 9.33 -3.54 -2.45
C GLY A 110 10.81 -3.20 -2.32
N PHE A 111 11.59 -4.12 -1.75
CA PHE A 111 13.05 -3.98 -1.68
C PHE A 111 13.71 -5.31 -2.02
N ARG A 112 14.69 -5.29 -2.91
CA ARG A 112 15.49 -6.47 -3.23
C ARG A 112 16.93 -6.07 -3.56
N ALA A 113 17.88 -6.86 -3.08
CA ALA A 113 19.25 -6.78 -3.53
C ALA A 113 19.42 -7.50 -4.87
N HIS A 114 20.31 -6.99 -5.72
CA HIS A 114 20.70 -7.63 -6.98
C HIS A 114 22.16 -7.31 -7.29
N LYS A 115 22.72 -8.00 -8.28
CA LYS A 115 24.01 -7.58 -8.86
C LYS A 115 23.78 -6.36 -9.74
N ALA A 116 24.58 -5.32 -9.56
CA ALA A 116 24.50 -4.12 -10.37
C ALA A 116 24.74 -4.43 -11.85
N ARG A 117 23.99 -3.76 -12.73
CA ARG A 117 23.87 -4.07 -14.17
C ARG A 117 25.21 -4.12 -14.92
N ASN A 118 26.22 -3.38 -14.46
CA ASN A 118 27.51 -3.22 -15.17
C ASN A 118 28.76 -3.47 -14.29
N LYS A 119 28.58 -4.01 -13.09
CA LYS A 119 29.67 -4.25 -12.15
C LYS A 119 29.41 -5.54 -11.39
N ASP A 120 30.48 -6.24 -11.01
CA ASP A 120 30.38 -7.34 -10.02
C ASP A 120 29.97 -6.85 -8.62
N GLU A 121 29.55 -5.60 -8.51
CA GLU A 121 29.08 -4.97 -7.28
C GLU A 121 27.62 -5.31 -7.03
N GLU A 122 27.29 -5.50 -5.78
CA GLU A 122 25.93 -5.65 -5.30
C GLU A 122 25.19 -4.31 -5.42
N GLY A 123 23.97 -4.33 -5.91
CA GLY A 123 23.05 -3.21 -6.00
C GLY A 123 21.74 -3.51 -5.28
N PHE A 124 20.80 -2.58 -5.32
CA PHE A 124 19.45 -2.78 -4.82
C PHE A 124 18.42 -2.15 -5.73
N VAL A 125 17.20 -2.64 -5.62
CA VAL A 125 16.00 -2.04 -6.20
C VAL A 125 15.03 -1.73 -5.07
N LEU A 126 14.53 -0.51 -5.05
CA LEU A 126 13.46 -0.02 -4.19
C LEU A 126 12.26 0.36 -5.05
N THR A 127 11.09 -0.20 -4.76
CA THR A 127 9.84 0.14 -5.45
C THR A 127 8.77 0.61 -4.47
N MET A 128 7.95 1.54 -4.94
CA MET A 128 6.72 1.94 -4.26
C MET A 128 5.58 1.75 -5.24
N THR A 129 4.76 0.75 -4.98
CA THR A 129 3.62 0.40 -5.82
C THR A 129 2.34 0.85 -5.13
N PRO A 130 1.53 1.72 -5.73
CA PRO A 130 0.27 2.13 -5.13
C PRO A 130 -0.71 0.95 -5.09
N LYS A 131 -1.55 0.89 -4.07
CA LYS A 131 -2.64 -0.12 -3.97
C LYS A 131 -3.65 0.06 -5.09
N GLN A 132 -3.81 1.28 -5.57
CA GLN A 132 -4.61 1.64 -6.73
C GLN A 132 -3.84 2.68 -7.56
N MET A 133 -3.67 2.40 -8.85
CA MET A 133 -3.08 3.37 -9.78
C MET A 133 -4.16 4.31 -10.30
N ASP A 134 -3.95 5.59 -10.15
CA ASP A 134 -4.81 6.65 -10.64
C ASP A 134 -4.00 7.94 -10.89
N ALA A 135 -4.68 9.04 -11.17
CA ALA A 135 -4.02 10.32 -11.46
C ALA A 135 -3.21 10.88 -10.28
N ASP A 136 -3.55 10.47 -9.05
CA ASP A 136 -2.94 10.93 -7.80
C ASP A 136 -1.94 9.93 -7.21
N HIS A 137 -1.77 8.74 -7.83
CA HIS A 137 -0.94 7.65 -7.31
C HIS A 137 -0.16 6.96 -8.42
N ARG A 138 1.04 7.51 -8.72
CA ARG A 138 2.02 6.86 -9.60
C ARG A 138 2.78 5.76 -8.87
N SER A 139 3.27 4.76 -9.59
CA SER A 139 4.30 3.87 -9.09
C SER A 139 5.68 4.53 -9.13
N PHE A 140 6.58 4.11 -8.24
CA PHE A 140 7.94 4.64 -8.19
C PHE A 140 8.98 3.52 -8.13
N TYR A 141 10.14 3.82 -8.68
CA TYR A 141 11.31 2.94 -8.76
C TYR A 141 12.59 3.73 -8.45
N ALA A 142 13.51 3.11 -7.74
CA ALA A 142 14.87 3.61 -7.59
C ALA A 142 15.86 2.45 -7.41
N GLU A 143 17.09 2.69 -7.79
CA GLU A 143 18.21 1.78 -7.62
C GLU A 143 19.44 2.53 -7.08
N GLU A 144 20.60 1.91 -7.12
CA GLU A 144 21.86 2.44 -6.58
C GLU A 144 22.32 3.76 -7.19
N ASP A 145 21.77 4.16 -8.34
CA ASP A 145 22.02 5.47 -8.95
C ASP A 145 21.38 6.62 -8.16
N GLY A 146 20.51 6.31 -7.20
CA GLY A 146 19.82 7.28 -6.34
C GLY A 146 18.75 8.10 -7.04
N VAL A 147 18.42 7.77 -8.30
CA VAL A 147 17.41 8.50 -9.08
C VAL A 147 16.04 7.86 -8.88
N ILE A 148 15.08 8.66 -8.45
CA ILE A 148 13.68 8.19 -8.36
C ILE A 148 13.02 8.37 -9.73
N ARG A 149 12.43 7.30 -10.23
CA ARG A 149 11.65 7.25 -11.47
C ARG A 149 10.19 6.97 -11.14
N GLY A 150 9.28 7.40 -11.99
CA GLY A 150 7.84 7.20 -11.79
C GLY A 150 7.11 6.85 -13.07
N ASP A 151 6.04 6.07 -12.94
CA ASP A 151 5.17 5.69 -14.05
C ASP A 151 3.71 5.82 -13.62
N ASP A 152 2.89 6.38 -14.52
CA ASP A 152 1.47 6.69 -14.28
C ASP A 152 0.55 5.50 -14.62
N GLN A 153 1.03 4.53 -15.40
CA GLN A 153 0.17 3.51 -16.01
C GLN A 153 0.56 2.08 -15.63
N LYS A 154 1.81 1.86 -15.25
CA LYS A 154 2.36 0.55 -14.92
C LYS A 154 3.31 0.64 -13.72
N ALA A 155 3.77 -0.50 -13.25
CA ALA A 155 4.88 -0.53 -12.28
C ALA A 155 6.11 0.14 -12.89
N ALA A 156 6.65 1.15 -12.18
CA ALA A 156 7.85 1.85 -12.61
C ALA A 156 9.07 0.92 -12.63
N ASP A 157 9.99 1.18 -13.54
CA ASP A 157 11.21 0.42 -13.80
C ASP A 157 12.40 1.34 -14.08
N ALA A 158 13.55 0.74 -14.44
CA ALA A 158 14.79 1.47 -14.74
C ALA A 158 14.68 2.41 -15.96
N ASP A 159 13.71 2.18 -16.85
CA ASP A 159 13.51 2.96 -18.07
C ASP A 159 12.41 4.02 -17.90
N SER A 160 11.72 4.02 -16.76
CA SER A 160 10.67 4.99 -16.44
C SER A 160 11.22 6.42 -16.29
N PRO A 161 10.42 7.46 -16.59
CA PRO A 161 10.83 8.85 -16.47
C PRO A 161 11.30 9.24 -15.07
N LYS A 162 12.32 10.11 -15.00
CA LYS A 162 12.78 10.65 -13.72
C LYS A 162 11.72 11.57 -13.11
N VAL A 163 11.46 11.37 -11.83
CA VAL A 163 10.62 12.27 -11.04
C VAL A 163 11.41 13.53 -10.74
N ARG A 164 10.91 14.68 -11.21
CA ARG A 164 11.56 16.00 -11.07
C ARG A 164 10.73 16.90 -10.19
#